data_cfdf4bae1a948df9a0ab4ad14672ff47
#
_entry.id   cfdf4bae1a948df9a0ab4ad14672ff47
#
_cell.length_a   1.000
_cell.length_b   1.000
_cell.length_c   1.000
_cell.angle_alpha   90.00
_cell.angle_beta   90.00
_cell.angle_gamma   90.00
#
_symmetry.space_group_name_H-M   'P 1'
#
loop_
_entity.id
_entity.type
_entity.pdbx_description
1 polymer ?
#
loop_
_entity_poly.entity_id
_entity_poly.type
_entity_poly.pdbx_seq_one_letter_code
_entity_poly.pdbx_strand_id
1 'polypeptide(L)'
;MNMKNRITLFLLVLCLLIPATTSAQIRELERSIPEVEGVPSGALIALMDSLMGLPKTDIHSVMVLRHGKVIAEIYPEPFAPEYRHTVYSCSKTFVGAAVGLAISENRLRLTDRVASFFPDQLPDTISANLADM
;
A
#
# COMPACT_ATOMS: atom_id res chain seq x y z
N MET A 1 -33.26 29.28 28.94
CA MET A 1 -31.80 28.94 28.86
C MET A 1 -31.03 30.25 28.82
N ASN A 2 -30.17 30.48 29.78
CA ASN A 2 -29.41 31.73 29.95
C ASN A 2 -28.44 31.92 28.77
N MET A 3 -28.20 33.16 28.34
CA MET A 3 -27.34 33.53 27.20
C MET A 3 -25.93 32.90 27.30
N LYS A 4 -25.37 32.81 28.48
CA LYS A 4 -24.09 32.13 28.75
C LYS A 4 -24.15 30.65 28.37
N ASN A 5 -25.22 29.93 28.72
CA ASN A 5 -25.37 28.51 28.38
C ASN A 5 -25.54 28.27 26.87
N ARG A 6 -26.15 29.24 26.15
CA ARG A 6 -26.28 29.16 24.68
C ARG A 6 -24.95 29.34 23.98
N ILE A 7 -24.11 30.26 24.48
CA ILE A 7 -22.75 30.49 23.93
C ILE A 7 -21.86 29.26 24.21
N THR A 8 -21.91 28.71 25.42
CA THR A 8 -21.14 27.51 25.78
C THR A 8 -21.55 26.30 24.92
N LEU A 9 -22.85 26.11 24.70
CA LEU A 9 -23.36 25.03 23.84
C LEU A 9 -22.92 25.22 22.38
N PHE A 10 -22.96 26.47 21.87
CA PHE A 10 -22.53 26.79 20.51
C PHE A 10 -21.04 26.55 20.31
N LEU A 11 -20.20 26.92 21.28
CA LEU A 11 -18.77 26.65 21.25
C LEU A 11 -18.43 25.16 21.33
N LEU A 12 -19.17 24.38 22.14
CA LEU A 12 -19.05 22.93 22.21
C LEU A 12 -19.42 22.26 20.88
N VAL A 13 -20.51 22.69 20.25
CA VAL A 13 -20.91 22.16 18.92
C VAL A 13 -19.91 22.54 17.84
N LEU A 14 -19.36 23.76 17.90
CA LEU A 14 -18.34 24.21 16.95
C LEU A 14 -17.03 23.40 17.08
N CYS A 15 -16.62 23.01 18.29
CA CYS A 15 -15.47 22.12 18.51
C CYS A 15 -15.69 20.69 17.98
N LEU A 16 -16.94 20.20 17.94
CA LEU A 16 -17.30 18.90 17.40
C LEU A 16 -17.33 18.88 15.86
N LEU A 17 -17.38 20.07 15.23
CA LEU A 17 -17.40 20.21 13.77
C LEU A 17 -16.00 20.36 13.14
N ILE A 18 -14.92 20.35 13.94
CA ILE A 18 -13.57 20.33 13.41
C ILE A 18 -13.34 18.93 12.82
N PRO A 19 -13.27 18.78 11.48
CA PRO A 19 -12.94 17.48 10.89
C PRO A 19 -11.57 17.10 11.42
N ALA A 20 -11.47 15.94 12.07
CA ALA A 20 -10.19 15.33 12.35
C ALA A 20 -9.55 15.00 11.00
N THR A 21 -8.72 15.91 10.48
CA THR A 21 -7.89 15.62 9.33
C THR A 21 -6.87 14.55 9.75
N THR A 22 -7.25 13.29 9.57
CA THR A 22 -6.31 12.17 9.64
C THR A 22 -5.37 12.33 8.44
N SER A 23 -4.30 13.08 8.61
CA SER A 23 -3.17 13.03 7.69
C SER A 23 -2.63 11.60 7.75
N ALA A 24 -2.71 10.88 6.63
CA ALA A 24 -1.98 9.64 6.48
C ALA A 24 -0.49 9.98 6.60
N GLN A 25 0.09 9.74 7.77
CA GLN A 25 1.52 9.90 7.96
C GLN A 25 2.21 8.81 7.15
N ILE A 26 3.03 9.21 6.18
CA ILE A 26 4.01 8.31 5.58
C ILE A 26 4.97 7.94 6.73
N ARG A 27 4.79 6.77 7.29
CA ARG A 27 5.67 6.25 8.33
C ARG A 27 6.80 5.51 7.63
N GLU A 28 8.02 5.99 7.78
CA GLU A 28 9.19 5.25 7.34
C GLU A 28 9.24 3.88 8.00
N LEU A 29 9.68 2.88 7.25
CA LEU A 29 9.88 1.54 7.79
C LEU A 29 10.99 1.59 8.84
N GLU A 30 10.73 0.99 10.00
CA GLU A 30 11.73 0.86 11.06
C GLU A 30 12.93 0.06 10.54
N ARG A 31 14.13 0.45 10.95
CA ARG A 31 15.37 -0.23 10.57
C ARG A 31 15.96 -0.95 11.78
N SER A 32 16.60 -2.09 11.54
CA SER A 32 17.25 -2.88 12.56
C SER A 32 18.58 -3.45 12.06
N ILE A 33 19.45 -3.81 12.99
CA ILE A 33 20.66 -4.56 12.68
C ILE A 33 20.28 -6.03 12.42
N PRO A 34 20.76 -6.66 11.34
CA PRO A 34 20.40 -8.04 10.98
C PRO A 34 20.55 -9.04 12.10
N GLU A 35 21.64 -8.96 12.87
CA GLU A 35 21.95 -9.87 13.99
C GLU A 35 20.92 -9.78 15.10
N VAL A 36 20.41 -8.58 15.38
CA VAL A 36 19.35 -8.36 16.39
C VAL A 36 18.05 -9.05 15.97
N GLU A 37 17.81 -9.13 14.65
CA GLU A 37 16.65 -9.81 14.11
C GLU A 37 16.93 -11.32 13.81
N GLY A 38 18.07 -11.83 14.26
CA GLY A 38 18.45 -13.24 14.12
C GLY A 38 18.93 -13.64 12.73
N VAL A 39 19.41 -12.70 11.94
CA VAL A 39 19.97 -12.94 10.58
C VAL A 39 21.44 -12.54 10.58
N PRO A 40 22.38 -13.45 10.28
CA PRO A 40 23.77 -13.10 10.14
C PRO A 40 24.00 -12.16 8.95
N SER A 41 24.71 -11.04 9.13
CA SER A 41 25.07 -10.11 8.04
C SER A 41 25.79 -10.81 6.89
N GLY A 42 26.62 -11.81 7.19
CA GLY A 42 27.32 -12.60 6.16
C GLY A 42 26.36 -13.35 5.22
N ALA A 43 25.19 -13.79 5.72
CA ALA A 43 24.17 -14.43 4.89
C ALA A 43 23.52 -13.43 3.93
N LEU A 44 23.31 -12.19 4.37
CA LEU A 44 22.77 -11.12 3.53
C LEU A 44 23.77 -10.71 2.45
N ILE A 45 25.06 -10.60 2.80
CA ILE A 45 26.13 -10.31 1.83
C ILE A 45 26.18 -11.41 0.76
N ALA A 46 26.20 -12.68 1.17
CA ALA A 46 26.19 -13.80 0.24
C ALA A 46 24.96 -13.84 -0.67
N LEU A 47 23.79 -13.45 -0.14
CA LEU A 47 22.57 -13.29 -0.93
C LEU A 47 22.75 -12.18 -1.99
N MET A 48 23.26 -11.01 -1.59
CA MET A 48 23.49 -9.90 -2.52
C MET A 48 24.48 -10.25 -3.61
N ASP A 49 25.62 -10.88 -3.25
CA ASP A 49 26.62 -11.35 -4.22
C ASP A 49 26.01 -12.33 -5.22
N SER A 50 25.18 -13.26 -4.71
CA SER A 50 24.47 -14.23 -5.57
C SER A 50 23.51 -13.56 -6.53
N LEU A 51 22.73 -12.57 -6.05
CA LEU A 51 21.78 -11.83 -6.87
C LEU A 51 22.49 -11.00 -7.95
N MET A 52 23.56 -10.31 -7.59
CA MET A 52 24.35 -9.50 -8.54
C MET A 52 25.09 -10.37 -9.57
N GLY A 53 25.40 -11.60 -9.23
CA GLY A 53 26.03 -12.57 -10.12
C GLY A 53 25.07 -13.26 -11.12
N LEU A 54 23.76 -13.07 -11.01
CA LEU A 54 22.80 -13.71 -11.90
C LEU A 54 22.89 -13.14 -13.32
N PRO A 55 23.11 -14.01 -14.35
CA PRO A 55 23.21 -13.56 -15.73
C PRO A 55 21.83 -13.07 -16.23
N LYS A 56 21.82 -12.02 -17.05
CA LYS A 56 20.62 -11.47 -17.70
C LYS A 56 19.57 -10.93 -16.72
N THR A 57 19.98 -10.58 -15.53
CA THR A 57 19.12 -9.88 -14.55
C THR A 57 19.55 -8.43 -14.44
N ASP A 58 18.56 -7.55 -14.26
CA ASP A 58 18.76 -6.12 -14.04
C ASP A 58 18.08 -5.79 -12.70
N ILE A 59 18.86 -5.85 -11.64
CA ILE A 59 18.36 -5.62 -10.27
C ILE A 59 18.54 -4.15 -9.94
N HIS A 60 17.43 -3.45 -9.74
CA HIS A 60 17.41 -2.04 -9.42
C HIS A 60 17.51 -1.75 -7.92
N SER A 61 16.92 -2.63 -7.12
CA SER A 61 16.99 -2.54 -5.67
C SER A 61 16.68 -3.88 -5.02
N VAL A 62 17.21 -4.08 -3.83
CA VAL A 62 16.85 -5.20 -2.96
C VAL A 62 16.60 -4.65 -1.57
N MET A 63 15.46 -4.99 -0.98
CA MET A 63 15.12 -4.68 0.39
C MET A 63 14.70 -5.95 1.10
N VAL A 64 15.28 -6.21 2.27
CA VAL A 64 14.95 -7.36 3.11
C VAL A 64 14.34 -6.86 4.41
N LEU A 65 13.13 -7.33 4.70
CA LEU A 65 12.41 -7.04 5.93
C LEU A 65 12.33 -8.30 6.79
N ARG A 66 12.51 -8.12 8.09
CA ARG A 66 12.23 -9.15 9.09
C ARG A 66 11.57 -8.52 10.32
N HIS A 67 10.55 -9.19 10.85
CA HIS A 67 9.71 -8.69 11.96
C HIS A 67 9.19 -7.25 11.73
N GLY A 68 8.92 -6.88 10.46
CA GLY A 68 8.45 -5.55 10.08
C GLY A 68 9.55 -4.47 10.00
N LYS A 69 10.81 -4.83 10.17
CA LYS A 69 11.95 -3.91 10.12
C LYS A 69 12.84 -4.19 8.91
N VAL A 70 13.38 -3.14 8.32
CA VAL A 70 14.37 -3.24 7.23
C VAL A 70 15.71 -3.64 7.82
N ILE A 71 16.24 -4.79 7.41
CA ILE A 71 17.52 -5.33 7.86
C ILE A 71 18.59 -5.30 6.79
N ALA A 72 18.23 -5.12 5.53
CA ALA A 72 19.15 -4.85 4.44
C ALA A 72 18.44 -4.07 3.33
N GLU A 73 19.17 -3.18 2.68
CA GLU A 73 18.70 -2.41 1.54
C GLU A 73 19.89 -2.01 0.69
N ILE A 74 19.84 -2.33 -0.60
CA ILE A 74 20.86 -1.94 -1.57
C ILE A 74 20.24 -1.43 -2.86
N TYR A 75 20.96 -0.56 -3.53
CA TYR A 75 20.67 -0.02 -4.85
C TYR A 75 21.95 -0.14 -5.69
N PRO A 76 22.06 -1.18 -6.56
CA PRO A 76 23.21 -1.30 -7.44
C PRO A 76 23.28 -0.11 -8.40
N GLU A 77 24.49 0.34 -8.70
CA GLU A 77 24.66 1.40 -9.71
C GLU A 77 24.08 0.98 -11.07
N PRO A 78 23.39 1.91 -11.79
CA PRO A 78 23.25 3.35 -11.54
C PRO A 78 22.03 3.74 -10.70
N PHE A 79 21.39 2.81 -10.01
CA PHE A 79 20.15 3.06 -9.28
C PHE A 79 20.39 3.70 -7.91
N ALA A 80 19.39 4.42 -7.43
CA ALA A 80 19.36 5.11 -6.15
C ALA A 80 17.95 5.08 -5.54
N PRO A 81 17.81 5.26 -4.19
CA PRO A 81 16.51 5.18 -3.52
C PRO A 81 15.48 6.20 -4.04
N GLU A 82 15.93 7.31 -4.60
CA GLU A 82 15.06 8.39 -5.12
C GLU A 82 14.47 8.06 -6.49
N TYR A 83 14.98 7.03 -7.18
CA TYR A 83 14.53 6.68 -8.51
C TYR A 83 13.20 5.92 -8.46
N ARG A 84 12.29 6.31 -9.34
CA ARG A 84 11.00 5.64 -9.49
C ARG A 84 11.15 4.44 -10.42
N HIS A 85 10.61 3.32 -10.00
CA HIS A 85 10.64 2.09 -10.75
C HIS A 85 9.23 1.63 -11.13
N THR A 86 9.11 1.04 -12.31
CA THR A 86 7.88 0.37 -12.72
C THR A 86 7.75 -0.94 -11.94
N VAL A 87 6.64 -1.07 -11.21
CA VAL A 87 6.41 -2.25 -10.36
C VAL A 87 5.60 -3.36 -11.07
N TYR A 88 5.25 -3.17 -12.34
CA TYR A 88 4.55 -4.14 -13.17
C TYR A 88 3.39 -4.84 -12.42
N SER A 89 3.38 -6.17 -12.40
CA SER A 89 2.31 -6.94 -11.77
C SER A 89 2.25 -6.83 -10.25
N CYS A 90 3.28 -6.32 -9.57
CA CYS A 90 3.18 -5.99 -8.15
C CYS A 90 2.06 -4.96 -7.86
N SER A 91 1.71 -4.15 -8.86
CA SER A 91 0.55 -3.22 -8.80
C SER A 91 -0.74 -3.95 -8.42
N LYS A 92 -0.91 -5.22 -8.82
CA LYS A 92 -2.11 -6.00 -8.50
C LYS A 92 -2.30 -6.24 -7.01
N THR A 93 -1.20 -6.32 -6.26
CA THR A 93 -1.25 -6.44 -4.78
C THR A 93 -1.86 -5.18 -4.17
N PHE A 94 -1.47 -4.00 -4.65
CA PHE A 94 -2.04 -2.73 -4.17
C PHE A 94 -3.50 -2.58 -4.56
N VAL A 95 -3.87 -2.98 -5.79
CA VAL A 95 -5.28 -2.99 -6.25
C VAL A 95 -6.09 -3.96 -5.39
N GLY A 96 -5.58 -5.16 -5.12
CA GLY A 96 -6.25 -6.13 -4.26
C GLY A 96 -6.47 -5.60 -2.84
N ALA A 97 -5.46 -4.91 -2.27
CA ALA A 97 -5.60 -4.26 -0.96
C ALA A 97 -6.65 -3.14 -0.98
N ALA A 98 -6.69 -2.32 -2.04
CA ALA A 98 -7.69 -1.27 -2.21
C ALA A 98 -9.11 -1.83 -2.32
N VAL A 99 -9.29 -2.93 -3.05
CA VAL A 99 -10.58 -3.64 -3.13
C VAL A 99 -10.98 -4.18 -1.75
N GLY A 100 -10.04 -4.80 -1.01
CA GLY A 100 -10.30 -5.27 0.36
C GLY A 100 -10.74 -4.15 1.30
N LEU A 101 -10.12 -2.96 1.19
CA LEU A 101 -10.51 -1.78 1.95
C LEU A 101 -11.93 -1.32 1.57
N ALA A 102 -12.24 -1.23 0.27
CA ALA A 102 -13.57 -0.86 -0.20
C ALA A 102 -14.65 -1.83 0.29
N ILE A 103 -14.34 -3.13 0.38
CA ILE A 103 -15.25 -4.13 0.96
C ILE A 103 -15.43 -3.87 2.46
N SER A 104 -14.36 -3.59 3.20
CA SER A 104 -14.45 -3.31 4.64
C SER A 104 -15.25 -2.05 4.95
N GLU A 105 -15.27 -1.09 4.03
CA GLU A 105 -16.09 0.12 4.09
C GLU A 105 -17.52 -0.06 3.52
N ASN A 106 -17.92 -1.29 3.18
CA ASN A 106 -19.22 -1.62 2.56
C ASN A 106 -19.49 -0.90 1.22
N ARG A 107 -18.45 -0.54 0.49
CA ARG A 107 -18.55 0.10 -0.84
C ARG A 107 -18.57 -0.91 -1.98
N LEU A 108 -18.07 -2.11 -1.74
CA LEU A 108 -18.04 -3.26 -2.66
C LEU A 108 -18.40 -4.54 -1.92
N ARG A 109 -18.85 -5.54 -2.65
CA ARG A 109 -19.03 -6.92 -2.20
C ARG A 109 -18.31 -7.87 -3.13
N LEU A 110 -17.81 -8.99 -2.63
CA LEU A 110 -17.21 -10.04 -3.46
C LEU A 110 -18.17 -10.64 -4.49
N THR A 111 -19.47 -10.48 -4.26
CA THR A 111 -20.55 -10.99 -5.13
C THR A 111 -21.04 -9.94 -6.14
N ASP A 112 -20.51 -8.72 -6.11
CA ASP A 112 -20.89 -7.70 -7.06
C ASP A 112 -20.34 -8.07 -8.43
N ARG A 113 -21.17 -7.93 -9.45
CA ARG A 113 -20.76 -8.21 -10.83
C ARG A 113 -19.90 -7.05 -11.35
N VAL A 114 -18.72 -7.34 -11.84
CA VAL A 114 -17.79 -6.35 -12.39
C VAL A 114 -18.46 -5.54 -13.52
N ALA A 115 -19.22 -6.22 -14.39
CA ALA A 115 -19.95 -5.59 -15.47
C ALA A 115 -20.92 -4.48 -15.01
N SER A 116 -21.46 -4.57 -13.80
CA SER A 116 -22.39 -3.57 -13.27
C SER A 116 -21.75 -2.20 -12.97
N PHE A 117 -20.43 -2.15 -12.82
CA PHE A 117 -19.68 -0.91 -12.56
C PHE A 117 -19.32 -0.16 -13.85
N PHE A 118 -19.47 -0.80 -15.01
CA PHE A 118 -19.04 -0.24 -16.29
C PHE A 118 -20.14 -0.35 -17.38
N PRO A 119 -21.39 0.10 -17.11
CA PRO A 119 -22.50 -0.09 -18.02
C PRO A 119 -22.25 0.53 -19.41
N ASP A 120 -21.57 1.67 -19.46
CA ASP A 120 -21.29 2.41 -20.70
C ASP A 120 -20.11 1.83 -21.51
N GLN A 121 -19.41 0.84 -20.96
CA GLN A 121 -18.25 0.20 -21.60
C GLN A 121 -18.55 -1.23 -22.04
N LEU A 122 -19.77 -1.70 -21.86
CA LEU A 122 -20.18 -3.02 -22.27
C LEU A 122 -20.44 -3.06 -23.78
N PRO A 123 -20.10 -4.17 -24.47
CA PRO A 123 -20.46 -4.37 -25.89
C PRO A 123 -21.97 -4.53 -26.03
N ASP A 124 -22.50 -4.23 -27.23
CA ASP A 124 -23.93 -4.37 -27.53
C ASP A 124 -24.46 -5.79 -27.28
N THR A 125 -23.61 -6.79 -27.42
CA THR A 125 -23.94 -8.19 -27.11
C THR A 125 -23.03 -8.69 -26.03
N ILE A 126 -23.62 -8.99 -24.88
CA ILE A 126 -22.90 -9.47 -23.67
C ILE A 126 -22.90 -11.00 -23.68
N SER A 127 -21.73 -11.63 -23.63
CA SER A 127 -21.61 -13.08 -23.44
C SER A 127 -22.05 -13.50 -22.03
N ALA A 128 -22.46 -14.75 -21.84
CA ALA A 128 -22.81 -15.29 -20.53
C ALA A 128 -21.67 -15.13 -19.52
N ASN A 129 -20.44 -15.39 -19.93
CA ASN A 129 -19.26 -15.22 -19.06
C ASN A 129 -19.07 -13.76 -18.61
N LEU A 130 -19.27 -12.80 -19.50
CA LEU A 130 -19.17 -11.38 -19.17
C LEU A 130 -20.31 -10.92 -18.26
N ALA A 131 -21.52 -11.47 -18.46
CA ALA A 131 -22.67 -11.17 -17.60
C ALA A 131 -22.52 -11.70 -16.17
N ASP A 132 -21.74 -12.77 -15.99
CA ASP A 132 -21.51 -13.41 -14.70
C ASP A 132 -20.24 -12.89 -13.99
N MET A 133 -19.43 -12.09 -14.65
CA MET A 133 -18.32 -11.34 -14.05
C MET A 133 -18.88 -10.14 -13.30
#